data_6a328acb9369aa2f068c795261889a3e
#
_entry.id   6a328acb9369aa2f068c795261889a3e
#
_cell.length_a   1.000
_cell.length_b   1.000
_cell.length_c   1.000
_cell.angle_alpha   90.00
_cell.angle_beta   90.00
_cell.angle_gamma   90.00
#
_symmetry.space_group_name_H-M   'P 1'
#
loop_
_entity.id
_entity.type
_entity.pdbx_description
1 polymer ?
#
loop_
_entity_poly.entity_id
_entity_poly.type
_entity_poly.pdbx_seq_one_letter_code
_entity_poly.pdbx_strand_id
1 'polypeptide(L)'
;TSAVVRGRVEAARQRQVERFSDHSNVTCNASMLSKVMREHCKIDATASGYLEHAMNELNFSARAHDRILKVARTLADLADSSDILPEHVLEAIQYRTLDRKLMM
;
A
#
# COMPACT_ATOMS: atom_id res chain seq x y z
N THR A 1 5.48 -21.90 5.27
CA THR A 1 6.93 -22.12 5.37
C THR A 1 7.71 -20.87 4.96
N SER A 2 8.95 -20.77 5.41
CA SER A 2 9.81 -19.61 5.04
C SER A 2 10.12 -19.57 3.55
N ALA A 3 10.18 -20.71 2.87
CA ALA A 3 10.37 -20.76 1.42
C ALA A 3 9.20 -20.16 0.65
N VAL A 4 7.98 -20.41 1.10
CA VAL A 4 6.77 -19.84 0.50
C VAL A 4 6.72 -18.31 0.72
N VAL A 5 7.04 -17.86 1.94
CA VAL A 5 7.08 -16.44 2.26
C VAL A 5 8.14 -15.73 1.43
N ARG A 6 9.34 -16.33 1.30
CA ARG A 6 10.42 -15.79 0.48
C ARG A 6 9.99 -15.63 -0.97
N GLY A 7 9.32 -16.65 -1.53
CA GLY A 7 8.81 -16.59 -2.90
C GLY A 7 7.83 -15.45 -3.12
N ARG A 8 6.95 -15.21 -2.14
CA ARG A 8 5.99 -14.08 -2.19
C ARG A 8 6.72 -12.74 -2.17
N VAL A 9 7.71 -12.60 -1.31
CA VAL A 9 8.48 -11.35 -1.19
C VAL A 9 9.26 -11.10 -2.47
N GLU A 10 9.90 -12.12 -3.04
CA GLU A 10 10.64 -11.98 -4.29
C GLU A 10 9.73 -11.61 -5.45
N ALA A 11 8.55 -12.24 -5.55
CA ALA A 11 7.57 -11.91 -6.58
C ALA A 11 7.07 -10.48 -6.44
N ALA A 12 6.81 -10.01 -5.22
CA ALA A 12 6.38 -8.65 -4.95
C ALA A 12 7.48 -7.64 -5.35
N ARG A 13 8.74 -7.95 -5.04
CA ARG A 13 9.88 -7.10 -5.45
C ARG A 13 10.00 -7.02 -6.96
N GLN A 14 9.83 -8.15 -7.65
CA GLN A 14 9.91 -8.19 -9.11
C GLN A 14 8.80 -7.34 -9.73
N ARG A 15 7.60 -7.38 -9.17
CA ARG A 15 6.49 -6.52 -9.62
C ARG A 15 6.83 -5.04 -9.48
N GLN A 16 7.49 -4.66 -8.38
CA GLN A 16 7.91 -3.29 -8.15
C GLN A 16 9.00 -2.87 -9.14
N VAL A 17 9.97 -3.74 -9.40
CA VAL A 17 11.02 -3.48 -10.38
C VAL A 17 10.41 -3.21 -11.76
N GLU A 18 9.48 -4.04 -12.19
CA GLU A 18 8.80 -3.87 -13.47
C GLU A 18 7.94 -2.60 -13.51
N ARG A 19 7.21 -2.34 -12.42
CA ARG A 19 6.34 -1.17 -12.29
C ARG A 19 7.12 0.13 -12.46
N PHE A 20 8.30 0.20 -11.87
CA PHE A 20 9.09 1.43 -11.81
C PHE A 20 10.26 1.46 -12.81
N SER A 21 10.27 0.56 -13.77
CA SER A 21 11.33 0.50 -14.77
C SER A 21 11.49 1.82 -15.56
N ASP A 22 10.39 2.55 -15.75
CA ASP A 22 10.38 3.82 -16.47
C ASP A 22 10.54 5.05 -15.55
N HIS A 23 10.73 4.82 -14.24
CA HIS A 23 10.82 5.91 -13.26
C HIS A 23 12.22 5.91 -12.64
N SER A 24 13.06 6.88 -13.03
CA SER A 24 14.46 6.92 -12.63
C SER A 24 14.68 7.12 -11.13
N ASN A 25 13.74 7.79 -10.45
CA ASN A 25 13.86 8.14 -9.03
C ASN A 25 13.02 7.27 -8.10
N VAL A 26 12.34 6.26 -8.64
CA VAL A 26 11.45 5.40 -7.84
C VAL A 26 11.90 3.95 -8.01
N THR A 27 12.24 3.29 -6.91
CA THR A 27 12.71 1.90 -6.92
C THR A 27 11.78 0.94 -6.21
N CYS A 28 10.89 1.44 -5.35
CA CYS A 28 9.94 0.61 -4.61
C CYS A 28 8.69 1.41 -4.26
N ASN A 29 7.67 0.73 -3.75
CA ASN A 29 6.40 1.39 -3.40
C ASN A 29 6.59 2.50 -2.38
N ALA A 30 7.47 2.30 -1.40
CA ALA A 30 7.71 3.28 -0.34
C ALA A 30 8.27 4.61 -0.85
N SER A 31 8.96 4.58 -1.98
CA SER A 31 9.59 5.79 -2.55
C SER A 31 8.72 6.51 -3.59
N MET A 32 7.48 6.04 -3.81
CA MET A 32 6.57 6.70 -4.75
C MET A 32 6.24 8.13 -4.33
N LEU A 33 6.31 9.05 -5.31
CA LEU A 33 5.82 10.41 -5.14
C LEU A 33 4.34 10.48 -5.55
N SER A 34 3.66 11.57 -5.21
CA SER A 34 2.22 11.71 -5.43
C SER A 34 1.77 11.41 -6.86
N LYS A 35 2.54 11.85 -7.84
CA LYS A 35 2.22 11.61 -9.26
C LYS A 35 2.24 10.11 -9.59
N VAL A 36 3.28 9.41 -9.13
CA VAL A 36 3.45 7.97 -9.36
C VAL A 36 2.37 7.19 -8.60
N MET A 37 2.03 7.62 -7.39
CA MET A 37 0.95 7.02 -6.61
C MET A 37 -0.38 7.07 -7.35
N ARG A 38 -0.68 8.18 -8.00
CA ARG A 38 -1.93 8.32 -8.77
C ARG A 38 -2.02 7.33 -9.92
N GLU A 39 -0.87 6.93 -10.48
CA GLU A 39 -0.83 5.95 -11.55
C GLU A 39 -0.97 4.50 -11.05
N HIS A 40 -0.35 4.19 -9.92
CA HIS A 40 -0.21 2.80 -9.46
C HIS A 40 -1.02 2.44 -8.22
N CYS A 41 -1.58 3.41 -7.52
CA CYS A 41 -2.34 3.19 -6.29
C CYS A 41 -3.82 3.56 -6.45
N LYS A 42 -4.41 3.20 -7.58
CA LYS A 42 -5.83 3.42 -7.84
C LYS A 42 -6.66 2.44 -7.02
N ILE A 43 -7.71 2.93 -6.40
CA ILE A 43 -8.61 2.13 -5.58
C ILE A 43 -10.05 2.35 -6.05
N ASP A 44 -10.92 1.36 -5.82
CA ASP A 44 -12.32 1.46 -6.19
C ASP A 44 -13.11 2.31 -5.17
N ALA A 45 -14.40 2.49 -5.43
CA ALA A 45 -15.26 3.30 -4.56
C ALA A 45 -15.39 2.71 -3.16
N THR A 46 -15.43 1.38 -3.03
CA THR A 46 -15.53 0.70 -1.74
C THR A 46 -14.26 0.93 -0.91
N ALA A 47 -13.09 0.73 -1.52
CA ALA A 47 -11.80 0.96 -0.85
C ALA A 47 -11.63 2.43 -0.47
N SER A 48 -12.02 3.35 -1.36
CA SER A 48 -11.97 4.77 -1.10
C SER A 48 -12.86 5.16 0.08
N GLY A 49 -14.05 4.55 0.19
CA GLY A 49 -14.96 4.77 1.31
C GLY A 49 -14.36 4.33 2.64
N TYR A 50 -13.72 3.18 2.67
CA TYR A 50 -13.04 2.70 3.87
C TYR A 50 -11.92 3.63 4.30
N LEU A 51 -11.11 4.09 3.36
CA LEU A 51 -9.99 4.98 3.64
C LEU A 51 -10.50 6.34 4.16
N GLU A 52 -11.51 6.89 3.51
CA GLU A 52 -12.11 8.17 3.92
C GLU A 52 -12.71 8.08 5.33
N HIS A 53 -13.42 6.99 5.62
CA HIS A 53 -13.99 6.75 6.95
C HIS A 53 -12.87 6.68 8.01
N ALA A 54 -11.79 5.95 7.73
CA ALA A 54 -10.67 5.84 8.65
C ALA A 54 -9.98 7.19 8.88
N MET A 55 -9.83 7.98 7.82
CA MET A 55 -9.23 9.32 7.92
C MET A 55 -10.03 10.20 8.88
N ASN A 56 -11.35 10.15 8.78
CA ASN A 56 -12.25 10.95 9.62
C ASN A 56 -12.30 10.43 11.06
N GLU A 57 -12.49 9.12 11.24
CA GLU A 57 -12.64 8.50 12.57
C GLU A 57 -11.36 8.50 13.39
N LEU A 58 -10.23 8.27 12.72
CA LEU A 58 -8.94 8.16 13.39
C LEU A 58 -8.11 9.44 13.29
N ASN A 59 -8.65 10.46 12.65
CA ASN A 59 -8.01 11.76 12.50
C ASN A 59 -6.60 11.67 11.92
N PHE A 60 -6.43 10.86 10.87
CA PHE A 60 -5.16 10.70 10.18
C PHE A 60 -4.83 11.90 9.30
N SER A 61 -3.54 12.21 9.18
CA SER A 61 -3.04 13.28 8.31
C SER A 61 -2.98 12.83 6.85
N ALA A 62 -2.76 13.79 5.93
CA ALA A 62 -2.55 13.50 4.52
C ALA A 62 -1.35 12.57 4.30
N ARG A 63 -0.31 12.71 5.14
CA ARG A 63 0.86 11.83 5.09
C ARG A 63 0.47 10.38 5.44
N ALA A 64 -0.40 10.21 6.44
CA ALA A 64 -0.89 8.88 6.80
C ALA A 64 -1.72 8.27 5.67
N HIS A 65 -2.53 9.07 4.97
CA HIS A 65 -3.27 8.64 3.79
C HIS A 65 -2.34 8.02 2.74
N ASP A 66 -1.27 8.74 2.39
CA ASP A 66 -0.31 8.27 1.38
C ASP A 66 0.41 7.00 1.85
N ARG A 67 0.78 6.93 3.12
CA ARG A 67 1.44 5.74 3.68
C ARG A 67 0.53 4.52 3.63
N ILE A 68 -0.74 4.70 3.96
CA ILE A 68 -1.74 3.61 3.89
C ILE A 68 -1.84 3.08 2.46
N LEU A 69 -1.91 3.97 1.48
CA LEU A 69 -1.98 3.54 0.07
C LEU A 69 -0.73 2.79 -0.37
N LYS A 70 0.45 3.23 0.04
CA LYS A 70 1.70 2.55 -0.27
C LYS A 70 1.74 1.15 0.34
N VAL A 71 1.31 1.01 1.59
CA VAL A 71 1.22 -0.29 2.25
C VAL A 71 0.20 -1.18 1.55
N ALA A 72 -0.97 -0.64 1.20
CA ALA A 72 -2.00 -1.39 0.48
C ALA A 72 -1.48 -1.89 -0.88
N ARG A 73 -0.70 -1.08 -1.60
CA ARG A 73 -0.08 -1.50 -2.86
C ARG A 73 0.89 -2.67 -2.62
N THR A 74 1.68 -2.61 -1.57
CA THR A 74 2.60 -3.68 -1.21
C THR A 74 1.85 -4.96 -0.82
N LEU A 75 0.77 -4.84 -0.05
CA LEU A 75 -0.05 -6.00 0.34
C LEU A 75 -0.68 -6.66 -0.89
N ALA A 76 -1.14 -5.86 -1.86
CA ALA A 76 -1.66 -6.38 -3.11
C ALA A 76 -0.58 -7.12 -3.91
N ASP A 77 0.64 -6.58 -3.94
CA ASP A 77 1.78 -7.23 -4.61
C ASP A 77 2.09 -8.58 -3.96
N LEU A 78 2.08 -8.64 -2.63
CA LEU A 78 2.32 -9.88 -1.88
C LEU A 78 1.20 -10.91 -2.09
N ALA A 79 -0.02 -10.45 -2.34
CA ALA A 79 -1.17 -11.31 -2.63
C ALA A 79 -1.27 -11.69 -4.10
N ASP A 80 -0.30 -11.28 -4.91
CA ASP A 80 -0.28 -11.51 -6.36
C ASP A 80 -1.48 -10.88 -7.06
N SER A 81 -1.92 -9.73 -6.57
CA SER A 81 -3.07 -8.99 -7.12
C SER A 81 -2.57 -7.79 -7.92
N SER A 82 -3.08 -7.62 -9.14
CA SER A 82 -2.77 -6.46 -9.97
C SER A 82 -3.44 -5.20 -9.45
N ASP A 83 -4.58 -5.36 -8.77
CA ASP A 83 -5.37 -4.24 -8.24
C ASP A 83 -5.29 -4.21 -6.71
N ILE A 84 -5.40 -3.01 -6.16
CA ILE A 84 -5.55 -2.83 -4.71
C ILE A 84 -7.03 -3.07 -4.39
N LEU A 85 -7.31 -4.15 -3.66
CA LEU A 85 -8.67 -4.51 -3.27
C LEU A 85 -9.03 -3.83 -1.95
N PRO A 86 -10.34 -3.69 -1.62
CA PRO A 86 -10.77 -3.11 -0.34
C PRO A 86 -10.14 -3.81 0.87
N GLU A 87 -9.96 -5.11 0.82
CA GLU A 87 -9.32 -5.88 1.90
C GLU A 87 -7.88 -5.43 2.16
N HIS A 88 -7.15 -5.05 1.11
CA HIS A 88 -5.78 -4.54 1.24
C HIS A 88 -5.75 -3.20 1.96
N VAL A 89 -6.70 -2.34 1.65
CA VAL A 89 -6.83 -1.03 2.30
C VAL A 89 -7.18 -1.20 3.78
N LEU A 90 -8.12 -2.09 4.10
CA LEU A 90 -8.50 -2.37 5.49
C LEU A 90 -7.32 -2.88 6.30
N GLU A 91 -6.54 -3.81 5.74
CA GLU A 91 -5.36 -4.35 6.40
C GLU A 91 -4.30 -3.27 6.62
N ALA A 92 -4.08 -2.42 5.62
CA ALA A 92 -3.14 -1.30 5.73
C ALA A 92 -3.56 -0.31 6.83
N ILE A 93 -4.84 -0.03 6.95
CA ILE A 93 -5.40 0.82 8.00
C ILE A 93 -5.14 0.20 9.38
N GLN A 94 -5.35 -1.11 9.52
CA GLN A 94 -5.10 -1.83 10.76
C GLN A 94 -3.65 -1.73 11.19
N TYR A 95 -2.72 -1.90 10.27
CA TYR A 95 -1.29 -1.76 10.57
C TYR A 95 -0.95 -0.35 11.03
N ARG A 96 -1.52 0.66 10.40
CA ARG A 96 -1.28 2.06 10.79
C ARG A 96 -1.85 2.36 12.17
N THR A 97 -3.02 1.83 12.48
CA THR A 97 -3.65 2.00 13.79
C THR A 97 -2.82 1.33 14.89
N LEU A 98 -2.34 0.13 14.63
CA LEU A 98 -1.51 -0.62 15.57
C LEU A 98 -0.19 0.10 15.82
N ASP A 99 0.46 0.56 14.77
CA ASP A 99 1.71 1.32 14.86
C ASP A 99 1.53 2.58 15.71
N ARG A 100 0.44 3.30 15.50
CA ARG A 100 0.11 4.51 16.26
C ARG A 100 -0.06 4.21 17.75
N LYS A 101 -0.71 3.08 18.09
CA LYS A 101 -0.89 2.65 19.48
C LYS A 101 0.43 2.32 20.15
N LEU A 102 1.34 1.69 19.42
CA LEU A 102 2.64 1.31 19.96
C LEU A 102 3.54 2.52 20.22
N MET A 103 3.33 3.61 19.50
CA MET A 103 4.11 4.83 19.64
C MET A 103 3.56 5.80 20.70
N MET A 104 2.42 5.49 21.26
CA MET A 104 1.82 6.27 22.34
C MET A 104 2.08 5.59 23.68
#